data_432c25e613c3a80c86cae6a6b7da43e8
#
_entry.id   432c25e613c3a80c86cae6a6b7da43e8
#
_cell.length_a   1.000
_cell.length_b   1.000
_cell.length_c   1.000
_cell.angle_alpha   90.00
_cell.angle_beta   90.00
_cell.angle_gamma   90.00
#
_symmetry.space_group_name_H-M   'P 1'
#
loop_
_entity.id
_entity.type
_entity.pdbx_description
1 polymer ?
#
loop_
_entity_poly.entity_id
_entity_poly.type
_entity_poly.pdbx_seq_one_letter_code
_entity_poly.pdbx_strand_id
1 'polypeptide(L)'
;EVLYDGRNFLAMGKKEKTQILMGEVVNNVQDDAVTTRMEEAILAGIGGDPNGEEVVVDTALTMDAAALGQTPIADANTQDSLATITTYVYAHELDFMILEKDVFDYYCNLNAFADLRELLGAGACEALGARIYEKNGVACGITLTDTAFVKQYGITLLDPVIGIVSGSERKEQAVGMLRWIFEENAGVAAAFSAEEYKAMISQEETGRKDDGKNV
;
A
#
# COMPACT_ATOMS: atom_id res chain seq x y z
N GLU A 1 27.85 14.86 -41.80
CA GLU A 1 26.39 15.04 -41.69
C GLU A 1 25.85 14.04 -40.66
N VAL A 2 25.60 14.50 -39.43
CA VAL A 2 25.03 13.66 -38.36
C VAL A 2 23.52 13.77 -38.51
N LEU A 3 22.88 12.70 -38.98
CA LEU A 3 21.44 12.57 -39.02
C LEU A 3 20.92 12.54 -37.54
N TYR A 4 20.37 13.63 -37.08
CA TYR A 4 19.65 13.73 -35.82
C TYR A 4 18.36 12.89 -35.92
N ASP A 5 18.32 11.71 -35.27
CA ASP A 5 17.11 10.90 -35.18
C ASP A 5 16.12 11.57 -34.20
N GLY A 6 15.03 12.12 -34.75
CA GLY A 6 14.01 12.84 -34.02
C GLY A 6 13.29 12.02 -32.91
N ARG A 7 13.60 10.74 -32.78
CA ARG A 7 13.04 9.88 -31.70
C ARG A 7 13.68 10.13 -30.35
N ASN A 8 14.94 10.61 -30.32
CA ASN A 8 15.61 10.93 -29.05
C ASN A 8 15.18 12.29 -28.48
N PHE A 9 14.55 13.17 -29.26
CA PHE A 9 14.12 14.47 -28.75
C PHE A 9 12.87 14.42 -27.87
N LEU A 10 12.02 13.40 -28.05
CA LEU A 10 10.82 13.17 -27.23
C LEU A 10 11.16 12.48 -25.89
N ALA A 11 12.28 11.80 -25.80
CA ALA A 11 12.73 11.16 -24.54
C ALA A 11 13.43 12.13 -23.58
N MET A 12 13.93 13.26 -24.06
CA MET A 12 14.64 14.27 -23.25
C MET A 12 13.74 15.19 -22.44
N GLY A 13 12.42 15.01 -22.44
CA GLY A 13 11.45 15.92 -21.82
C GLY A 13 10.51 15.30 -20.76
N LYS A 14 10.54 13.99 -20.52
CA LYS A 14 9.78 13.42 -19.40
C LYS A 14 10.54 13.71 -18.10
N LYS A 15 10.08 14.72 -17.37
CA LYS A 15 10.49 14.94 -15.98
C LYS A 15 10.24 13.63 -15.22
N GLU A 16 11.27 13.05 -14.61
CA GLU A 16 11.10 11.90 -13.73
C GLU A 16 10.08 12.27 -12.65
N LYS A 17 9.05 11.46 -12.49
CA LYS A 17 8.06 11.64 -11.44
C LYS A 17 8.61 11.08 -10.13
N THR A 18 8.21 11.70 -9.04
CA THR A 18 8.52 11.20 -7.70
C THR A 18 7.48 10.16 -7.31
N GLN A 19 7.93 8.95 -7.00
CA GLN A 19 7.06 7.91 -6.45
C GLN A 19 6.68 8.28 -5.01
N ILE A 20 5.38 8.53 -4.79
CA ILE A 20 4.85 8.94 -3.47
C ILE A 20 4.11 7.83 -2.75
N LEU A 21 3.86 6.71 -3.41
CA LEU A 21 3.27 5.50 -2.81
C LEU A 21 3.59 4.29 -3.68
N MET A 22 3.88 3.15 -3.04
CA MET A 22 4.06 1.88 -3.73
C MET A 22 3.30 0.75 -3.05
N GLY A 23 2.62 -0.06 -3.84
CA GLY A 23 1.87 -1.22 -3.38
C GLY A 23 2.08 -2.48 -4.20
N GLU A 24 1.85 -3.60 -3.55
CA GLU A 24 1.81 -4.94 -4.14
C GLU A 24 0.41 -5.53 -4.05
N VAL A 25 -0.11 -6.02 -5.16
CA VAL A 25 -1.34 -6.82 -5.20
C VAL A 25 -1.00 -8.22 -5.70
N VAL A 26 -0.69 -9.11 -4.79
CA VAL A 26 -0.20 -10.46 -5.11
C VAL A 26 -1.35 -11.36 -5.56
N ASN A 27 -1.09 -12.26 -6.49
CA ASN A 27 -2.06 -13.17 -7.11
C ASN A 27 -3.18 -12.49 -7.91
N ASN A 28 -2.98 -11.26 -8.33
CA ASN A 28 -3.97 -10.50 -9.09
C ASN A 28 -3.39 -9.99 -10.42
N VAL A 29 -2.78 -10.88 -11.19
CA VAL A 29 -2.23 -10.53 -12.51
C VAL A 29 -3.34 -9.95 -13.39
N GLN A 30 -3.17 -8.72 -13.82
CA GLN A 30 -4.17 -7.98 -14.59
C GLN A 30 -3.53 -7.18 -15.73
N ASP A 31 -4.37 -6.61 -16.59
CA ASP A 31 -3.95 -5.77 -17.71
C ASP A 31 -3.33 -4.46 -17.20
N ASP A 32 -2.22 -4.04 -17.82
CA ASP A 32 -1.50 -2.81 -17.45
C ASP A 32 -2.41 -1.58 -17.48
N ALA A 33 -3.40 -1.53 -18.39
CA ALA A 33 -4.33 -0.42 -18.45
C ALA A 33 -5.27 -0.35 -17.22
N VAL A 34 -5.59 -1.49 -16.60
CA VAL A 34 -6.37 -1.55 -15.36
C VAL A 34 -5.50 -1.09 -14.20
N THR A 35 -4.27 -1.57 -14.12
CA THR A 35 -3.29 -1.16 -13.11
C THR A 35 -3.03 0.35 -13.17
N THR A 36 -2.75 0.88 -14.37
CA THR A 36 -2.54 2.34 -14.55
C THR A 36 -3.74 3.16 -14.10
N ARG A 37 -4.97 2.74 -14.40
CA ARG A 37 -6.17 3.45 -13.91
C ARG A 37 -6.29 3.41 -12.39
N MET A 38 -5.88 2.32 -11.76
CA MET A 38 -5.86 2.21 -10.30
C MET A 38 -4.82 3.16 -9.68
N GLU A 39 -3.61 3.20 -10.24
CA GLU A 39 -2.54 4.11 -9.84
C GLU A 39 -2.95 5.58 -9.95
N GLU A 40 -3.50 5.98 -11.10
CA GLU A 40 -4.00 7.34 -11.34
C GLU A 40 -5.14 7.71 -10.38
N ALA A 41 -6.03 6.77 -10.08
CA ALA A 41 -7.14 7.01 -9.17
C ALA A 41 -6.68 7.13 -7.71
N ILE A 42 -5.72 6.30 -7.27
CA ILE A 42 -5.12 6.43 -5.94
C ILE A 42 -4.41 7.79 -5.84
N LEU A 43 -3.59 8.15 -6.84
CA LEU A 43 -2.89 9.44 -6.87
C LEU A 43 -3.85 10.61 -6.72
N ALA A 44 -4.94 10.61 -7.49
CA ALA A 44 -5.98 11.64 -7.39
C ALA A 44 -6.69 11.62 -6.03
N GLY A 45 -7.00 10.45 -5.50
CA GLY A 45 -7.68 10.25 -4.22
C GLY A 45 -6.88 10.77 -3.02
N ILE A 46 -5.54 10.69 -3.09
CA ILE A 46 -4.65 11.26 -2.06
C ILE A 46 -4.24 12.72 -2.33
N GLY A 47 -4.72 13.31 -3.44
CA GLY A 47 -4.44 14.69 -3.79
C GLY A 47 -3.05 14.94 -4.36
N GLY A 48 -2.41 13.91 -4.96
CA GLY A 48 -1.09 14.02 -5.58
C GLY A 48 -1.09 14.82 -6.88
N ASP A 49 0.07 15.33 -7.27
CA ASP A 49 0.27 16.08 -8.52
C ASP A 49 0.62 15.14 -9.69
N PRO A 50 -0.29 14.91 -10.65
CA PRO A 50 -0.05 13.99 -11.77
C PRO A 50 1.09 14.41 -12.71
N ASN A 51 1.59 15.64 -12.61
CA ASN A 51 2.70 16.12 -13.41
C ASN A 51 4.07 15.87 -12.77
N GLY A 52 4.13 15.72 -11.45
CA GLY A 52 5.37 15.58 -10.69
C GLY A 52 5.45 14.32 -9.84
N GLU A 53 4.33 13.66 -9.61
CA GLU A 53 4.20 12.53 -8.69
C GLU A 53 3.56 11.32 -9.36
N GLU A 54 3.83 10.14 -8.81
CA GLU A 54 3.21 8.89 -9.25
C GLU A 54 2.99 7.94 -8.08
N VAL A 55 1.98 7.10 -8.24
CA VAL A 55 1.75 5.90 -7.44
C VAL A 55 2.13 4.71 -8.30
N VAL A 56 2.79 3.73 -7.72
CA VAL A 56 3.17 2.48 -8.40
C VAL A 56 2.47 1.32 -7.72
N VAL A 57 1.82 0.47 -8.50
CA VAL A 57 1.21 -0.77 -8.02
C VAL A 57 1.70 -1.92 -8.86
N ASP A 58 2.43 -2.86 -8.27
CA ASP A 58 2.80 -4.10 -8.93
C ASP A 58 1.70 -5.15 -8.72
N THR A 59 1.28 -5.76 -9.81
CA THR A 59 0.26 -6.83 -9.83
C THR A 59 0.80 -8.12 -10.45
N ALA A 60 2.11 -8.18 -10.73
CA ALA A 60 2.72 -9.30 -11.44
C ALA A 60 3.12 -10.47 -10.51
N LEU A 61 3.27 -10.21 -9.21
CA LEU A 61 3.74 -11.21 -8.27
C LEU A 61 2.69 -12.28 -7.95
N THR A 62 3.15 -13.52 -7.87
CA THR A 62 2.29 -14.67 -7.52
C THR A 62 2.92 -15.51 -6.42
N MET A 63 2.10 -15.99 -5.48
CA MET A 63 2.51 -16.84 -4.36
C MET A 63 1.53 -17.97 -4.13
N ASP A 64 2.05 -19.16 -3.89
CA ASP A 64 1.26 -20.27 -3.36
C ASP A 64 1.27 -20.22 -1.82
N ALA A 65 0.12 -19.95 -1.22
CA ALA A 65 -0.03 -19.91 0.24
C ALA A 65 0.42 -21.22 0.91
N ALA A 66 0.20 -22.36 0.27
CA ALA A 66 0.61 -23.66 0.80
C ALA A 66 2.14 -23.84 0.79
N ALA A 67 2.85 -23.14 -0.09
CA ALA A 67 4.30 -23.19 -0.17
C ALA A 67 4.98 -22.34 0.93
N LEU A 68 4.31 -21.26 1.40
CA LEU A 68 4.89 -20.29 2.35
C LEU A 68 5.30 -20.90 3.72
N GLY A 69 4.71 -22.01 4.12
CA GLY A 69 5.09 -22.73 5.37
C GLY A 69 6.17 -23.78 5.21
N GLN A 70 6.68 -23.99 4.00
CA GLN A 70 7.63 -25.07 3.70
C GLN A 70 9.10 -24.60 3.81
N THR A 71 9.98 -25.53 4.19
CA THR A 71 11.43 -25.29 4.23
C THR A 71 12.15 -26.50 3.63
N PRO A 72 12.79 -26.38 2.43
CA PRO A 72 12.80 -25.20 1.57
C PRO A 72 11.45 -24.97 0.87
N ILE A 73 11.17 -23.71 0.45
CA ILE A 73 10.04 -23.40 -0.40
C ILE A 73 10.31 -24.02 -1.78
N ALA A 74 9.44 -24.91 -2.25
CA ALA A 74 9.64 -25.63 -3.51
C ALA A 74 9.13 -24.85 -4.74
N ASP A 75 8.17 -23.94 -4.56
CA ASP A 75 7.60 -23.15 -5.65
C ASP A 75 8.51 -21.97 -6.01
N ALA A 76 9.02 -21.97 -7.25
CA ALA A 76 9.95 -20.94 -7.72
C ALA A 76 9.32 -19.53 -7.78
N ASN A 77 8.06 -19.44 -8.21
CA ASN A 77 7.38 -18.14 -8.28
C ASN A 77 7.20 -17.53 -6.87
N THR A 78 6.86 -18.37 -5.89
CA THR A 78 6.75 -17.93 -4.49
C THR A 78 8.11 -17.50 -3.94
N GLN A 79 9.21 -18.19 -4.27
CA GLN A 79 10.56 -17.78 -3.88
C GLN A 79 10.93 -16.42 -4.47
N ASP A 80 10.72 -16.22 -5.76
CA ASP A 80 11.05 -14.99 -6.46
C ASP A 80 10.21 -13.81 -5.94
N SER A 81 8.91 -14.03 -5.72
CA SER A 81 8.01 -13.02 -5.16
C SER A 81 8.39 -12.64 -3.73
N LEU A 82 8.76 -13.60 -2.88
CA LEU A 82 9.27 -13.32 -1.54
C LEU A 82 10.56 -12.51 -1.57
N ALA A 83 11.50 -12.83 -2.47
CA ALA A 83 12.75 -12.11 -2.62
C ALA A 83 12.50 -10.67 -3.08
N THR A 84 11.57 -10.46 -4.01
CA THR A 84 11.18 -9.14 -4.51
C THR A 84 10.57 -8.29 -3.41
N ILE A 85 9.54 -8.79 -2.72
CA ILE A 85 8.89 -8.07 -1.62
C ILE A 85 9.90 -7.77 -0.50
N THR A 86 10.75 -8.73 -0.14
CA THR A 86 11.80 -8.53 0.87
C THR A 86 12.72 -7.38 0.46
N THR A 87 13.11 -7.31 -0.81
CA THR A 87 13.97 -6.23 -1.32
C THR A 87 13.29 -4.86 -1.16
N TYR A 88 12.02 -4.74 -1.56
CA TYR A 88 11.27 -3.49 -1.44
C TYR A 88 11.05 -3.06 0.02
N VAL A 89 10.81 -4.02 0.92
CA VAL A 89 10.68 -3.75 2.36
C VAL A 89 12.00 -3.23 2.95
N TYR A 90 13.13 -3.86 2.61
CA TYR A 90 14.45 -3.40 3.07
C TYR A 90 14.85 -2.04 2.49
N ALA A 91 14.42 -1.73 1.28
CA ALA A 91 14.66 -0.44 0.64
C ALA A 91 13.72 0.67 1.14
N HIS A 92 12.75 0.36 2.00
CA HIS A 92 11.67 1.27 2.42
C HIS A 92 10.83 1.81 1.24
N GLU A 93 10.73 1.02 0.17
CA GLU A 93 9.99 1.38 -1.04
C GLU A 93 8.53 0.93 -1.00
N LEU A 94 8.21 -0.15 -0.26
CA LEU A 94 6.88 -0.73 -0.18
C LEU A 94 6.06 -0.11 0.95
N ASP A 95 4.86 0.35 0.63
CA ASP A 95 3.99 1.05 1.57
C ASP A 95 2.76 0.24 1.96
N PHE A 96 2.18 -0.51 1.02
CA PHE A 96 1.02 -1.34 1.30
C PHE A 96 1.03 -2.65 0.51
N MET A 97 0.31 -3.64 1.00
CA MET A 97 0.05 -4.88 0.28
C MET A 97 -1.43 -5.22 0.32
N ILE A 98 -1.96 -5.72 -0.81
CA ILE A 98 -3.29 -6.31 -0.92
C ILE A 98 -3.10 -7.79 -1.24
N LEU A 99 -3.55 -8.64 -0.34
CA LEU A 99 -3.28 -10.08 -0.36
C LEU A 99 -4.54 -10.87 -0.05
N GLU A 100 -4.60 -12.09 -0.53
CA GLU A 100 -5.55 -13.08 0.01
C GLU A 100 -5.21 -13.40 1.46
N LYS A 101 -6.21 -13.74 2.24
CA LYS A 101 -6.10 -13.93 3.68
C LYS A 101 -4.95 -14.84 4.12
N ASP A 102 -4.76 -15.99 3.44
CA ASP A 102 -3.73 -16.95 3.84
C ASP A 102 -2.30 -16.43 3.62
N VAL A 103 -2.09 -15.68 2.52
CA VAL A 103 -0.82 -14.99 2.26
C VAL A 103 -0.64 -13.82 3.23
N PHE A 104 -1.72 -13.10 3.54
CA PHE A 104 -1.71 -12.01 4.51
C PHE A 104 -1.32 -12.49 5.91
N ASP A 105 -1.85 -13.64 6.33
CA ASP A 105 -1.51 -14.29 7.61
C ASP A 105 -0.01 -14.61 7.75
N TYR A 106 0.62 -15.03 6.65
CA TYR A 106 2.06 -15.26 6.64
C TYR A 106 2.83 -13.99 6.99
N TYR A 107 2.49 -12.88 6.35
CA TYR A 107 3.15 -11.59 6.60
C TYR A 107 2.81 -10.99 7.97
N CYS A 108 1.59 -11.19 8.49
CA CYS A 108 1.25 -10.82 9.87
C CYS A 108 2.14 -11.54 10.89
N ASN A 109 2.43 -12.83 10.67
CA ASN A 109 3.32 -13.60 11.55
C ASN A 109 4.79 -13.09 11.52
N LEU A 110 5.16 -12.38 10.46
CA LEU A 110 6.47 -11.72 10.33
C LEU A 110 6.45 -10.27 10.86
N ASN A 111 5.34 -9.80 11.43
CA ASN A 111 5.14 -8.41 11.86
C ASN A 111 5.37 -7.38 10.73
N ALA A 112 4.99 -7.75 9.49
CA ALA A 112 5.21 -6.93 8.31
C ALA A 112 4.30 -5.69 8.27
N PHE A 113 3.19 -5.67 9.00
CA PHE A 113 2.20 -4.61 8.96
C PHE A 113 2.19 -3.77 10.23
N ALA A 114 1.93 -2.48 10.06
CA ALA A 114 1.72 -1.54 11.16
C ALA A 114 0.39 -1.81 11.88
N ASP A 115 0.32 -1.49 13.18
CA ASP A 115 -0.94 -1.53 13.91
C ASP A 115 -1.83 -0.35 13.47
N LEU A 116 -2.99 -0.67 12.91
CA LEU A 116 -3.95 0.32 12.43
C LEU A 116 -4.53 1.17 13.56
N ARG A 117 -4.53 0.69 14.80
CA ARG A 117 -4.96 1.49 15.96
C ARG A 117 -4.01 2.66 16.20
N GLU A 118 -2.72 2.45 15.95
CA GLU A 118 -1.71 3.49 16.04
C GLU A 118 -1.75 4.45 14.85
N LEU A 119 -2.03 3.91 13.63
CA LEU A 119 -2.06 4.70 12.39
C LEU A 119 -3.33 5.53 12.22
N LEU A 120 -4.49 4.95 12.54
CA LEU A 120 -5.80 5.52 12.23
C LEU A 120 -6.52 6.11 13.44
N GLY A 121 -6.06 5.72 14.66
CA GLY A 121 -6.74 6.01 15.90
C GLY A 121 -7.94 5.09 16.18
N ALA A 122 -8.41 5.11 17.43
CA ALA A 122 -9.47 4.23 17.90
C ALA A 122 -10.82 4.47 17.20
N GLY A 123 -11.14 5.72 16.91
CA GLY A 123 -12.42 6.07 16.27
C GLY A 123 -12.56 5.52 14.86
N ALA A 124 -11.50 5.59 14.05
CA ALA A 124 -11.49 5.03 12.69
C ALA A 124 -11.56 3.49 12.71
N CYS A 125 -10.84 2.85 13.62
CA CYS A 125 -10.90 1.40 13.79
C CYS A 125 -12.30 0.94 14.26
N GLU A 126 -12.94 1.67 15.16
CA GLU A 126 -14.31 1.40 15.60
C GLU A 126 -15.31 1.54 14.42
N ALA A 127 -15.17 2.58 13.60
CA ALA A 127 -16.02 2.80 12.44
C ALA A 127 -15.82 1.74 11.35
N LEU A 128 -14.61 1.24 11.15
CA LEU A 128 -14.31 0.12 10.28
C LEU A 128 -14.89 -1.20 10.81
N GLY A 129 -15.00 -1.34 12.13
CA GLY A 129 -15.67 -2.44 12.80
C GLY A 129 -15.20 -3.81 12.33
N ALA A 130 -16.12 -4.63 11.82
CA ALA A 130 -15.83 -5.99 11.35
C ALA A 130 -14.88 -6.07 10.14
N ARG A 131 -14.54 -4.97 9.50
CA ARG A 131 -13.53 -4.94 8.44
C ARG A 131 -12.10 -4.98 8.96
N ILE A 132 -11.89 -4.60 10.23
CA ILE A 132 -10.55 -4.72 10.83
C ILE A 132 -10.14 -6.18 10.91
N TYR A 133 -9.01 -6.47 10.30
CA TYR A 133 -8.36 -7.77 10.36
C TYR A 133 -7.33 -7.77 11.49
N GLU A 134 -7.58 -8.60 12.49
CA GLU A 134 -6.72 -8.70 13.66
C GLU A 134 -6.02 -10.06 13.72
N LYS A 135 -4.71 -10.04 13.94
CA LYS A 135 -3.89 -11.23 14.14
C LYS A 135 -2.87 -10.99 15.26
N ASN A 136 -2.73 -11.95 16.16
CA ASN A 136 -1.78 -11.88 17.28
C ASN A 136 -1.95 -10.62 18.15
N GLY A 137 -3.18 -10.08 18.27
CA GLY A 137 -3.48 -8.88 19.02
C GLY A 137 -3.18 -7.56 18.31
N VAL A 138 -2.73 -7.61 17.04
CA VAL A 138 -2.44 -6.44 16.21
C VAL A 138 -3.56 -6.27 15.18
N ALA A 139 -4.10 -5.08 15.04
CA ALA A 139 -5.01 -4.70 13.96
C ALA A 139 -4.19 -4.46 12.69
N CYS A 140 -3.81 -5.54 11.99
CA CYS A 140 -2.80 -5.52 10.94
C CYS A 140 -3.35 -5.25 9.54
N GLY A 141 -4.68 -5.26 9.33
CA GLY A 141 -5.26 -5.05 8.02
C GLY A 141 -6.73 -4.67 8.01
N ILE A 142 -7.24 -4.39 6.81
CA ILE A 142 -8.64 -4.08 6.56
C ILE A 142 -9.12 -4.96 5.42
N THR A 143 -10.25 -5.67 5.61
CA THR A 143 -10.89 -6.44 4.54
C THR A 143 -11.50 -5.51 3.50
N LEU A 144 -11.18 -5.75 2.23
CA LEU A 144 -11.68 -4.97 1.10
C LEU A 144 -12.88 -5.62 0.40
N THR A 145 -13.33 -6.79 0.85
CA THR A 145 -14.45 -7.53 0.28
C THR A 145 -15.65 -6.61 0.10
N ASP A 146 -16.26 -6.66 -1.08
CA ASP A 146 -17.43 -5.86 -1.49
C ASP A 146 -17.25 -4.34 -1.58
N THR A 147 -16.04 -3.83 -1.43
CA THR A 147 -15.79 -2.39 -1.65
C THR A 147 -15.94 -2.00 -3.13
N ALA A 148 -16.26 -0.74 -3.39
CA ALA A 148 -16.25 -0.17 -4.73
C ALA A 148 -14.86 -0.29 -5.37
N PHE A 149 -13.81 -0.09 -4.59
CA PHE A 149 -12.42 -0.20 -5.01
C PHE A 149 -12.11 -1.57 -5.65
N VAL A 150 -12.43 -2.67 -4.97
CA VAL A 150 -12.20 -4.03 -5.49
C VAL A 150 -12.93 -4.26 -6.81
N LYS A 151 -14.20 -3.82 -6.91
CA LYS A 151 -15.03 -3.99 -8.10
C LYS A 151 -14.55 -3.15 -9.28
N GLN A 152 -14.13 -1.91 -9.01
CA GLN A 152 -13.77 -0.95 -10.04
C GLN A 152 -12.39 -1.22 -10.64
N TYR A 153 -11.44 -1.72 -9.83
CA TYR A 153 -10.06 -1.94 -10.26
C TYR A 153 -9.69 -3.41 -10.47
N GLY A 154 -10.70 -4.28 -10.65
CA GLY A 154 -10.50 -5.65 -11.09
C GLY A 154 -9.71 -6.51 -10.11
N ILE A 155 -9.84 -6.28 -8.82
CA ILE A 155 -9.24 -7.14 -7.79
C ILE A 155 -10.12 -8.38 -7.63
N THR A 156 -9.58 -9.53 -8.05
CA THR A 156 -10.31 -10.81 -8.10
C THR A 156 -9.93 -11.76 -6.97
N LEU A 157 -9.14 -11.29 -6.02
CA LEU A 157 -8.70 -12.04 -4.85
C LEU A 157 -9.89 -12.49 -3.98
N LEU A 158 -9.78 -13.68 -3.40
CA LEU A 158 -10.75 -14.16 -2.43
C LEU A 158 -10.48 -13.48 -1.07
N ASP A 159 -11.49 -12.79 -0.54
CA ASP A 159 -11.40 -12.06 0.74
C ASP A 159 -10.12 -11.20 0.87
N PRO A 160 -9.92 -10.23 -0.06
CA PRO A 160 -8.72 -9.41 -0.07
C PRO A 160 -8.59 -8.58 1.20
N VAL A 161 -7.38 -8.57 1.76
CA VAL A 161 -7.01 -7.76 2.92
C VAL A 161 -5.90 -6.80 2.52
N ILE A 162 -6.05 -5.51 2.85
CA ILE A 162 -5.00 -4.51 2.72
C ILE A 162 -4.31 -4.28 4.05
N GLY A 163 -2.99 -4.24 4.04
CA GLY A 163 -2.15 -3.87 5.19
C GLY A 163 -1.15 -2.80 4.81
N ILE A 164 -0.85 -1.89 5.74
CA ILE A 164 0.19 -0.89 5.59
C ILE A 164 1.49 -1.46 6.15
N VAL A 165 2.55 -1.43 5.34
CA VAL A 165 3.86 -1.99 5.71
C VAL A 165 4.44 -1.21 6.90
N SER A 166 4.89 -1.91 7.93
CA SER A 166 5.37 -1.31 9.18
C SER A 166 6.57 -0.38 8.97
N GLY A 167 7.45 -0.73 8.02
CA GLY A 167 8.64 0.04 7.63
C GLY A 167 8.38 1.15 6.62
N SER A 168 7.14 1.39 6.17
CA SER A 168 6.83 2.46 5.23
C SER A 168 7.19 3.83 5.82
N GLU A 169 7.86 4.66 5.01
CA GLU A 169 8.14 6.06 5.32
C GLU A 169 7.05 7.02 4.79
N ARG A 170 6.08 6.50 4.02
CA ARG A 170 4.98 7.23 3.38
C ARG A 170 3.62 6.89 4.00
N LYS A 171 3.59 6.71 5.31
CA LYS A 171 2.38 6.31 6.06
C LYS A 171 1.23 7.31 5.90
N GLU A 172 1.56 8.59 5.78
CA GLU A 172 0.55 9.64 5.55
C GLU A 172 -0.21 9.42 4.23
N GLN A 173 0.52 9.16 3.15
CA GLN A 173 -0.07 8.87 1.83
C GLN A 173 -0.85 7.55 1.87
N ALA A 174 -0.33 6.53 2.54
CA ALA A 174 -1.00 5.25 2.70
C ALA A 174 -2.32 5.38 3.49
N VAL A 175 -2.36 6.15 4.55
CA VAL A 175 -3.58 6.46 5.30
C VAL A 175 -4.55 7.31 4.47
N GLY A 176 -4.03 8.27 3.69
CA GLY A 176 -4.83 9.03 2.72
C GLY A 176 -5.52 8.13 1.70
N MET A 177 -4.81 7.12 1.20
CA MET A 177 -5.38 6.09 0.31
C MET A 177 -6.48 5.28 1.00
N LEU A 178 -6.27 4.81 2.23
CA LEU A 178 -7.31 4.09 2.97
C LEU A 178 -8.56 4.95 3.15
N ARG A 179 -8.39 6.23 3.49
CA ARG A 179 -9.51 7.17 3.61
C ARG A 179 -10.27 7.32 2.31
N TRP A 180 -9.57 7.43 1.18
CA TRP A 180 -10.20 7.51 -0.14
C TRP A 180 -10.94 6.21 -0.49
N ILE A 181 -10.35 5.03 -0.25
CA ILE A 181 -11.02 3.74 -0.50
C ILE A 181 -12.37 3.64 0.22
N PHE A 182 -12.49 4.22 1.40
CA PHE A 182 -13.69 4.16 2.23
C PHE A 182 -14.50 5.45 2.28
N GLU A 183 -14.23 6.42 1.39
CA GLU A 183 -14.93 7.73 1.39
C GLU A 183 -16.44 7.65 1.20
N GLU A 184 -16.92 6.64 0.45
CA GLU A 184 -18.35 6.40 0.26
C GLU A 184 -19.06 5.86 1.53
N ASN A 185 -18.29 5.38 2.52
CA ASN A 185 -18.83 4.96 3.79
C ASN A 185 -18.83 6.15 4.77
N ALA A 186 -19.98 6.83 4.88
CA ALA A 186 -20.10 8.05 5.67
C ALA A 186 -19.63 7.90 7.14
N GLY A 187 -19.83 6.73 7.76
CA GLY A 187 -19.37 6.46 9.13
C GLY A 187 -17.86 6.38 9.21
N VAL A 188 -17.23 5.69 8.28
CA VAL A 188 -15.77 5.56 8.19
C VAL A 188 -15.15 6.90 7.80
N ALA A 189 -15.68 7.57 6.77
CA ALA A 189 -15.19 8.86 6.32
C ALA A 189 -15.21 9.93 7.42
N ALA A 190 -16.25 9.95 8.26
CA ALA A 190 -16.33 10.84 9.41
C ALA A 190 -15.30 10.53 10.51
N ALA A 191 -14.98 9.26 10.72
CA ALA A 191 -14.00 8.82 11.71
C ALA A 191 -12.54 9.07 11.28
N PHE A 192 -12.29 9.12 9.97
CA PHE A 192 -11.03 9.62 9.40
C PHE A 192 -10.96 11.15 9.39
N SER A 193 -11.91 11.85 10.06
CA SER A 193 -11.97 13.29 10.02
C SER A 193 -10.69 13.94 10.53
N ALA A 194 -10.37 15.07 9.89
CA ALA A 194 -9.08 15.72 9.81
C ALA A 194 -8.39 16.12 11.14
N GLU A 195 -9.06 16.08 12.27
CA GLU A 195 -8.54 16.62 13.53
C GLU A 195 -7.70 15.59 14.30
N GLU A 196 -8.16 14.36 14.44
CA GLU A 196 -7.41 13.30 15.13
C GLU A 196 -6.19 12.88 14.32
N TYR A 197 -6.35 12.79 12.98
CA TYR A 197 -5.27 12.46 12.08
C TYR A 197 -4.18 13.54 12.02
N LYS A 198 -4.54 14.82 11.94
CA LYS A 198 -3.59 15.94 12.04
C LYS A 198 -2.87 16.00 13.38
N ALA A 199 -3.54 15.63 14.46
CA ALA A 199 -2.92 15.58 15.78
C ALA A 199 -1.88 14.45 15.88
N MET A 200 -2.12 13.30 15.26
CA MET A 200 -1.17 12.18 15.23
C MET A 200 0.08 12.51 14.42
N ILE A 201 -0.06 13.06 13.21
CA ILE A 201 1.07 13.48 12.36
C ILE A 201 1.90 14.56 13.04
N SER A 202 1.25 15.53 13.69
CA SER A 202 1.95 16.60 14.42
C SER A 202 2.77 16.07 15.60
N GLN A 203 2.39 14.92 16.18
CA GLN A 203 3.16 14.27 17.25
C GLN A 203 4.37 13.51 16.73
N GLU A 204 4.27 12.86 15.55
CA GLU A 204 5.42 12.20 14.92
C GLU A 204 6.48 13.19 14.45
N GLU A 205 6.08 14.35 13.89
CA GLU A 205 7.02 15.40 13.49
C GLU A 205 7.75 16.05 14.68
N THR A 206 7.09 16.18 15.83
CA THR A 206 7.72 16.71 17.05
C THR A 206 8.65 15.69 17.69
N GLY A 207 8.33 14.40 17.67
CA GLY A 207 9.21 13.34 18.18
C GLY A 207 10.52 13.20 17.38
N ARG A 208 10.48 13.35 16.06
CA ARG A 208 11.68 13.32 15.21
C ARG A 208 12.65 14.48 15.40
N LYS A 209 12.17 15.63 15.87
CA LYS A 209 13.02 16.81 16.07
C LYS A 209 13.80 16.80 17.39
N ASP A 210 13.39 16.01 18.36
CA ASP A 210 14.08 15.91 19.65
C ASP A 210 15.23 14.90 19.65
N ASP A 211 15.19 13.88 18.81
CA ASP A 211 16.27 12.88 18.73
C ASP A 211 17.54 13.38 18.01
N GLY A 212 17.48 14.54 17.37
CA GLY A 212 18.60 15.15 16.62
C GLY A 212 19.49 16.12 17.40
N LYS A 213 19.25 16.33 18.70
CA LYS A 213 20.00 17.35 19.49
C LYS A 213 20.88 16.83 20.63
N ASN A 214 21.09 15.53 20.71
CA ASN A 214 22.06 14.96 21.67
C ASN A 214 23.14 14.14 20.97
N VAL A 215 24.08 14.83 20.33
CA VAL A 215 25.46 14.34 20.05
C VAL A 215 26.41 15.51 20.25
#